data_10f115e4dee10007c8b3852b4e27784b
#
_entry.id   10f115e4dee10007c8b3852b4e27784b
#
_cell.length_a   1.000
_cell.length_b   1.000
_cell.length_c   1.000
_cell.angle_alpha   90.00
_cell.angle_beta   90.00
_cell.angle_gamma   90.00
#
_symmetry.space_group_name_H-M   'P 1'
#
loop_
_entity.id
_entity.type
_entity.pdbx_description
1 polymer ?
#
loop_
_entity_poly.entity_id
_entity_poly.type
_entity_poly.pdbx_seq_one_letter_code
_entity_poly.pdbx_strand_id
1 'polypeptide(L)'
;MRSPICLLEAQIAGTPFEIAPEKAHLCEQQRNEHQIEFVMVDETKFGFRVRLREDSQIPEIVLPIASLEYLWTFSHHCWVLTQEYAEWQRAGAKQFDCLGNNRLRESAKILEWAKNNLTSTGAEPWPESGPRPRENLGSCDDSAVATELFLCALAWILHHEIAHVILQHPLINTTFSEQEEREADNHATKWLLDGLPQFDQKLKKRALGIAVAVLCLQSLEVGGASCLRNTHPAAHDRIFNNTVKYQVGNDEIIEAICTIVLQYLFHETEITANIDGETFSKILGDLLYDITRAKCDA
;
A
#
# COMPACT_ATOMS: atom_id res chain seq x y z
N MET A 1 20.94 -12.58 9.26
CA MET A 1 20.37 -11.69 10.30
C MET A 1 18.87 -11.59 10.02
N ARG A 2 18.00 -11.73 11.03
CA ARG A 2 16.54 -11.65 10.81
C ARG A 2 16.17 -10.24 10.33
N SER A 3 15.24 -10.12 9.38
CA SER A 3 14.76 -8.83 8.87
C SER A 3 14.24 -7.93 10.01
N PRO A 4 14.52 -6.61 9.99
CA PRO A 4 13.95 -5.67 10.94
C PRO A 4 12.41 -5.63 10.94
N ILE A 5 11.75 -6.00 9.84
CA ILE A 5 10.28 -6.07 9.76
C ILE A 5 9.71 -7.09 10.77
N CYS A 6 10.49 -8.10 11.14
CA CYS A 6 10.09 -9.09 12.13
C CYS A 6 9.97 -8.52 13.56
N LEU A 7 10.48 -7.32 13.83
CA LEU A 7 10.22 -6.61 15.08
C LEU A 7 8.73 -6.24 15.19
N LEU A 8 8.05 -6.07 14.08
CA LEU A 8 6.63 -5.72 14.02
C LEU A 8 5.70 -6.94 13.98
N GLU A 9 6.17 -8.16 14.22
CA GLU A 9 5.38 -9.39 14.08
C GLU A 9 4.06 -9.34 14.86
N ALA A 10 4.08 -8.82 16.09
CA ALA A 10 2.88 -8.67 16.91
C ALA A 10 1.90 -7.63 16.33
N GLN A 11 2.41 -6.46 15.89
CA GLN A 11 1.58 -5.43 15.27
C GLN A 11 1.01 -5.90 13.92
N ILE A 12 1.81 -6.62 13.12
CA ILE A 12 1.36 -7.21 11.86
C ILE A 12 0.20 -8.17 12.10
N ALA A 13 0.34 -9.09 13.06
CA ALA A 13 -0.72 -10.03 13.40
C ALA A 13 -1.96 -9.35 14.02
N GLY A 14 -1.77 -8.25 14.77
CA GLY A 14 -2.83 -7.46 15.39
C GLY A 14 -3.55 -6.52 14.43
N THR A 15 -2.92 -6.17 13.32
CA THR A 15 -3.39 -5.12 12.39
C THR A 15 -4.87 -5.26 11.96
N PRO A 16 -5.41 -6.45 11.58
CA PRO A 16 -6.80 -6.56 11.16
C PRO A 16 -7.82 -6.20 12.26
N PHE A 17 -7.43 -6.36 13.53
CA PHE A 17 -8.27 -6.08 14.69
C PHE A 17 -8.11 -4.65 15.18
N GLU A 18 -6.88 -4.12 15.12
CA GLU A 18 -6.51 -2.84 15.71
C GLU A 18 -6.83 -1.65 14.80
N ILE A 19 -6.86 -1.84 13.47
CA ILE A 19 -7.16 -0.77 12.53
C ILE A 19 -8.56 -0.19 12.72
N ALA A 20 -9.53 -1.04 13.05
CA ALA A 20 -10.91 -0.67 13.31
C ALA A 20 -11.36 -1.29 14.65
N PRO A 21 -10.87 -0.77 15.78
CA PRO A 21 -11.14 -1.37 17.10
C PRO A 21 -12.62 -1.40 17.42
N GLU A 22 -13.44 -0.51 16.85
CA GLU A 22 -14.89 -0.53 16.91
C GLU A 22 -15.53 -1.76 16.26
N LYS A 23 -14.80 -2.44 15.36
CA LYS A 23 -15.22 -3.66 14.64
C LYS A 23 -14.39 -4.89 15.05
N ALA A 24 -13.48 -4.77 16.01
CA ALA A 24 -12.55 -5.85 16.38
C ALA A 24 -13.26 -7.16 16.72
N HIS A 25 -14.39 -7.09 17.43
CA HIS A 25 -15.21 -8.28 17.78
C HIS A 25 -15.80 -8.98 16.55
N LEU A 26 -16.17 -8.23 15.49
CA LEU A 26 -16.66 -8.81 14.25
C LEU A 26 -15.51 -9.49 13.48
N CYS A 27 -14.32 -8.86 13.47
CA CYS A 27 -13.13 -9.46 12.85
C CYS A 27 -12.74 -10.76 13.54
N GLU A 28 -12.76 -10.79 14.88
CA GLU A 28 -12.47 -11.99 15.66
C GLU A 28 -13.52 -13.09 15.41
N GLN A 29 -14.80 -12.73 15.36
CA GLN A 29 -15.87 -13.66 15.00
C GLN A 29 -15.63 -14.27 13.62
N GLN A 30 -15.39 -13.47 12.58
CA GLN A 30 -15.12 -13.94 11.22
C GLN A 30 -13.88 -14.83 11.16
N ARG A 31 -12.80 -14.44 11.85
CA ARG A 31 -11.59 -15.25 11.94
C ARG A 31 -11.88 -16.64 12.53
N ASN A 32 -12.65 -16.70 13.60
CA ASN A 32 -12.98 -17.96 14.27
C ASN A 32 -13.94 -18.82 13.44
N GLU A 33 -14.96 -18.22 12.83
CA GLU A 33 -15.94 -18.92 11.99
C GLU A 33 -15.29 -19.58 10.77
N HIS A 34 -14.32 -18.88 10.14
CA HIS A 34 -13.60 -19.36 8.96
C HIS A 34 -12.24 -19.96 9.27
N GLN A 35 -11.82 -20.00 10.54
CA GLN A 35 -10.53 -20.56 11.00
C GLN A 35 -9.32 -19.92 10.29
N ILE A 36 -9.37 -18.61 9.99
CA ILE A 36 -8.32 -17.92 9.23
C ILE A 36 -7.05 -17.80 10.08
N GLU A 37 -5.92 -18.22 9.50
CA GLU A 37 -4.59 -18.07 10.10
C GLU A 37 -3.73 -17.10 9.29
N PHE A 38 -2.83 -16.35 9.97
CA PHE A 38 -1.85 -15.47 9.35
C PHE A 38 -0.47 -16.09 9.49
N VAL A 39 0.25 -16.24 8.37
CA VAL A 39 1.54 -16.93 8.34
C VAL A 39 2.58 -16.07 7.64
N MET A 40 3.61 -15.63 8.39
CA MET A 40 4.79 -15.00 7.80
C MET A 40 5.71 -16.07 7.21
N VAL A 41 6.14 -15.87 5.96
CA VAL A 41 7.00 -16.81 5.25
C VAL A 41 8.24 -16.12 4.68
N ASP A 42 9.35 -16.85 4.64
CA ASP A 42 10.60 -16.36 4.03
C ASP A 42 10.58 -16.66 2.52
N GLU A 43 9.80 -15.86 1.81
CA GLU A 43 9.71 -15.89 0.35
C GLU A 43 10.16 -14.55 -0.21
N THR A 44 10.87 -14.57 -1.33
CA THR A 44 11.35 -13.36 -2.03
C THR A 44 10.34 -12.80 -3.03
N LYS A 45 9.38 -13.62 -3.46
CA LYS A 45 8.37 -13.16 -4.43
C LYS A 45 7.33 -12.28 -3.74
N PHE A 46 7.00 -11.13 -4.37
CA PHE A 46 5.88 -10.29 -3.91
C PHE A 46 4.56 -11.03 -4.09
N GLY A 47 3.69 -10.92 -3.09
CA GLY A 47 2.29 -11.38 -3.16
C GLY A 47 1.77 -11.75 -1.78
N PHE A 48 0.92 -10.92 -1.24
CA PHE A 48 0.01 -11.32 -0.17
C PHE A 48 -1.05 -12.20 -0.81
N ARG A 49 -1.42 -13.28 -0.17
CA ARG A 49 -2.39 -14.22 -0.76
C ARG A 49 -3.04 -15.10 0.28
N VAL A 50 -4.27 -15.48 0.01
CA VAL A 50 -4.92 -16.56 0.74
C VAL A 50 -4.67 -17.91 0.03
N ARG A 51 -4.44 -18.96 0.82
CA ARG A 51 -4.36 -20.33 0.35
C ARG A 51 -5.02 -21.29 1.34
N LEU A 52 -5.37 -22.48 0.90
CA LEU A 52 -5.76 -23.56 1.80
C LEU A 52 -4.52 -24.35 2.23
N ARG A 53 -4.41 -24.64 3.54
CA ARG A 53 -3.39 -25.54 4.06
C ARG A 53 -3.66 -26.95 3.54
N GLU A 54 -2.63 -27.62 3.03
CA GLU A 54 -2.75 -28.92 2.34
C GLU A 54 -3.32 -30.02 3.25
N ASP A 55 -2.95 -30.02 4.53
CA ASP A 55 -3.29 -31.06 5.51
C ASP A 55 -4.67 -30.88 6.16
N SER A 56 -5.18 -29.67 6.28
CA SER A 56 -6.37 -29.33 7.07
C SER A 56 -7.43 -28.53 6.32
N GLN A 57 -7.13 -28.05 5.12
CA GLN A 57 -7.99 -27.15 4.33
C GLN A 57 -8.36 -25.86 5.07
N ILE A 58 -7.55 -25.46 6.06
CA ILE A 58 -7.71 -24.20 6.78
C ILE A 58 -7.18 -23.06 5.91
N PRO A 59 -7.93 -21.94 5.76
CA PRO A 59 -7.45 -20.78 5.05
C PRO A 59 -6.27 -20.11 5.77
N GLU A 60 -5.16 -19.98 5.06
CA GLU A 60 -3.96 -19.24 5.52
C GLU A 60 -3.78 -17.99 4.68
N ILE A 61 -3.66 -16.84 5.33
CA ILE A 61 -3.20 -15.60 4.69
C ILE A 61 -1.68 -15.55 4.81
N VAL A 62 -1.03 -15.69 3.68
CA VAL A 62 0.44 -15.77 3.57
C VAL A 62 1.03 -14.39 3.42
N LEU A 63 1.99 -14.06 4.28
CA LEU A 63 2.68 -12.79 4.38
C LEU A 63 4.17 -12.98 4.10
N PRO A 64 4.63 -12.87 2.84
CA PRO A 64 6.05 -12.96 2.52
C PRO A 64 6.83 -11.82 3.18
N ILE A 65 7.94 -12.14 3.83
CA ILE A 65 8.78 -11.13 4.51
C ILE A 65 9.24 -10.07 3.52
N ALA A 66 9.67 -10.45 2.32
CA ALA A 66 10.09 -9.49 1.29
C ALA A 66 8.94 -8.55 0.85
N SER A 67 7.68 -9.04 0.82
CA SER A 67 6.52 -8.18 0.54
C SER A 67 6.27 -7.17 1.65
N LEU A 68 6.43 -7.57 2.91
CA LEU A 68 6.31 -6.67 4.06
C LEU A 68 7.44 -5.64 4.08
N GLU A 69 8.68 -6.03 3.77
CA GLU A 69 9.83 -5.13 3.62
C GLU A 69 9.58 -4.09 2.54
N TYR A 70 9.10 -4.53 1.38
CA TYR A 70 8.79 -3.64 0.28
C TYR A 70 7.66 -2.66 0.61
N LEU A 71 6.56 -3.13 1.20
CA LEU A 71 5.45 -2.27 1.61
C LEU A 71 5.90 -1.24 2.67
N TRP A 72 6.73 -1.63 3.63
CA TRP A 72 7.24 -0.70 4.64
C TRP A 72 8.17 0.35 4.01
N THR A 73 9.13 -0.06 3.18
CA THR A 73 10.07 0.87 2.52
C THR A 73 9.35 1.80 1.55
N PHE A 74 8.30 1.32 0.88
CA PHE A 74 7.44 2.14 0.04
C PHE A 74 6.66 3.17 0.88
N SER A 75 6.09 2.76 2.01
CA SER A 75 5.40 3.67 2.94
C SER A 75 6.34 4.76 3.48
N HIS A 76 7.59 4.38 3.80
CA HIS A 76 8.63 5.32 4.22
C HIS A 76 8.98 6.30 3.10
N HIS A 77 9.16 5.83 1.88
CA HIS A 77 9.46 6.70 0.73
C HIS A 77 8.30 7.66 0.43
N CYS A 78 7.05 7.19 0.44
CA CYS A 78 5.87 8.04 0.26
C CYS A 78 5.80 9.15 1.33
N TRP A 79 6.09 8.83 2.58
CA TRP A 79 6.11 9.80 3.66
C TRP A 79 7.20 10.86 3.43
N VAL A 80 8.44 10.43 3.18
CA VAL A 80 9.57 11.35 2.95
C VAL A 80 9.30 12.24 1.74
N LEU A 81 8.85 11.67 0.62
CA LEU A 81 8.52 12.41 -0.60
C LEU A 81 7.46 13.48 -0.34
N THR A 82 6.40 13.15 0.38
CA THR A 82 5.33 14.08 0.71
C THR A 82 5.82 15.22 1.61
N GLN A 83 6.68 14.93 2.59
CA GLN A 83 7.26 15.94 3.47
C GLN A 83 8.16 16.90 2.73
N GLU A 84 9.08 16.40 1.92
CA GLU A 84 9.99 17.22 1.12
C GLU A 84 9.24 18.09 0.10
N TYR A 85 8.20 17.54 -0.52
CA TYR A 85 7.33 18.30 -1.42
C TYR A 85 6.60 19.44 -0.68
N ALA A 86 6.06 19.16 0.50
CA ALA A 86 5.38 20.17 1.32
C ALA A 86 6.36 21.26 1.80
N GLU A 87 7.59 20.92 2.11
CA GLU A 87 8.63 21.89 2.46
C GLU A 87 9.04 22.75 1.26
N TRP A 88 9.20 22.15 0.10
CA TRP A 88 9.46 22.84 -1.16
C TRP A 88 8.34 23.85 -1.48
N GLN A 89 7.06 23.46 -1.36
CA GLN A 89 5.93 24.36 -1.57
C GLN A 89 5.95 25.54 -0.58
N ARG A 90 6.20 25.26 0.71
CA ARG A 90 6.30 26.31 1.74
C ARG A 90 7.44 27.29 1.48
N ALA A 91 8.53 26.83 0.91
CA ALA A 91 9.66 27.67 0.53
C ALA A 91 9.40 28.52 -0.73
N GLY A 92 8.30 28.29 -1.45
CA GLY A 92 7.97 29.00 -2.70
C GLY A 92 8.97 28.75 -3.83
N ALA A 93 9.69 27.64 -3.81
CA ALA A 93 10.66 27.30 -4.84
C ALA A 93 9.93 26.90 -6.15
N LYS A 94 10.52 27.26 -7.30
CA LYS A 94 9.86 27.05 -8.60
C LYS A 94 9.93 25.62 -9.12
N GLN A 95 10.92 24.86 -8.67
CA GLN A 95 11.16 23.50 -9.15
C GLN A 95 11.47 22.58 -7.97
N PHE A 96 10.83 21.42 -7.94
CA PHE A 96 11.12 20.38 -6.97
C PHE A 96 12.28 19.51 -7.44
N ASP A 97 13.42 19.61 -6.75
CA ASP A 97 14.62 18.85 -7.08
C ASP A 97 14.63 17.52 -6.31
N CYS A 98 14.08 16.48 -6.91
CA CYS A 98 14.07 15.13 -6.34
C CYS A 98 15.51 14.54 -6.26
N LEU A 99 16.38 14.86 -7.24
CA LEU A 99 17.70 14.23 -7.35
C LEU A 99 18.73 14.88 -6.42
N GLY A 100 18.63 16.18 -6.21
CA GLY A 100 19.50 16.93 -5.30
C GLY A 100 19.19 16.72 -3.82
N ASN A 101 17.97 16.27 -3.49
CA ASN A 101 17.54 16.08 -2.11
C ASN A 101 18.13 14.80 -1.50
N ASN A 102 18.97 14.95 -0.46
CA ASN A 102 19.66 13.83 0.17
C ASN A 102 18.71 12.86 0.88
N ARG A 103 17.68 13.39 1.56
CA ARG A 103 16.71 12.60 2.32
C ARG A 103 15.85 11.74 1.38
N LEU A 104 15.43 12.29 0.23
CA LEU A 104 14.75 11.54 -0.82
C LEU A 104 15.64 10.44 -1.41
N ARG A 105 16.91 10.75 -1.70
CA ARG A 105 17.83 9.74 -2.22
C ARG A 105 18.04 8.57 -1.26
N GLU A 106 18.17 8.82 0.04
CA GLU A 106 18.33 7.74 1.03
C GLU A 106 17.06 6.90 1.13
N SER A 107 15.86 7.52 1.09
CA SER A 107 14.60 6.78 1.07
C SER A 107 14.38 5.99 -0.21
N ALA A 108 14.82 6.51 -1.36
CA ALA A 108 14.77 5.80 -2.64
C ALA A 108 15.70 4.58 -2.66
N LYS A 109 16.92 4.69 -2.11
CA LYS A 109 17.89 3.57 -2.04
C LYS A 109 17.33 2.37 -1.25
N ILE A 110 16.69 2.62 -0.11
CA ILE A 110 16.11 1.52 0.68
C ILE A 110 14.91 0.88 -0.05
N LEU A 111 14.13 1.68 -0.76
CA LEU A 111 13.03 1.18 -1.59
C LEU A 111 13.55 0.34 -2.76
N GLU A 112 14.60 0.79 -3.44
CA GLU A 112 15.25 0.05 -4.52
C GLU A 112 15.84 -1.28 -4.03
N TRP A 113 16.52 -1.27 -2.87
CA TRP A 113 16.98 -2.50 -2.23
C TRP A 113 15.84 -3.49 -2.00
N ALA A 114 14.72 -3.05 -1.42
CA ALA A 114 13.58 -3.91 -1.17
C ALA A 114 12.96 -4.44 -2.47
N LYS A 115 12.88 -3.60 -3.52
CA LYS A 115 12.39 -4.00 -4.85
C LYS A 115 13.29 -5.07 -5.48
N ASN A 116 14.61 -4.93 -5.36
CA ASN A 116 15.56 -5.91 -5.87
C ASN A 116 15.43 -7.25 -5.14
N ASN A 117 15.16 -7.24 -3.84
CA ASN A 117 14.91 -8.46 -3.07
C ASN A 117 13.67 -9.25 -3.53
N LEU A 118 12.66 -8.60 -4.13
CA LEU A 118 11.49 -9.29 -4.69
C LEU A 118 11.81 -10.13 -5.93
N THR A 119 12.93 -9.88 -6.60
CA THR A 119 13.31 -10.54 -7.86
C THR A 119 14.56 -11.40 -7.72
N SER A 120 15.29 -11.28 -6.60
CA SER A 120 16.54 -11.99 -6.38
C SER A 120 16.29 -13.46 -5.99
N THR A 121 17.26 -14.31 -6.32
CA THR A 121 17.27 -15.72 -5.89
C THR A 121 17.71 -15.91 -4.44
N GLY A 122 18.14 -14.84 -3.77
CA GLY A 122 18.55 -14.82 -2.37
C GLY A 122 18.33 -13.44 -1.79
N ALA A 123 17.73 -13.35 -0.60
CA ALA A 123 17.47 -12.10 0.07
C ALA A 123 18.80 -11.44 0.51
N GLU A 124 19.03 -10.22 0.05
CA GLU A 124 20.12 -9.39 0.60
C GLU A 124 19.73 -8.88 2.00
N PRO A 125 20.69 -8.82 2.93
CA PRO A 125 20.40 -8.32 4.27
C PRO A 125 19.98 -6.85 4.22
N TRP A 126 19.13 -6.46 5.18
CA TRP A 126 18.71 -5.05 5.34
C TRP A 126 19.93 -4.13 5.44
N PRO A 127 19.99 -3.03 4.68
CA PRO A 127 21.13 -2.10 4.71
C PRO A 127 21.38 -1.54 6.12
N GLU A 128 22.65 -1.58 6.58
CA GLU A 128 22.99 -1.19 7.94
C GLU A 128 22.66 0.28 8.25
N SER A 129 22.90 1.17 7.30
CA SER A 129 22.64 2.61 7.41
C SER A 129 21.23 3.03 7.02
N GLY A 130 20.39 2.08 6.55
CA GLY A 130 19.01 2.39 6.12
C GLY A 130 18.05 2.67 7.28
N PRO A 131 16.97 3.43 7.03
CA PRO A 131 15.88 3.59 7.98
C PRO A 131 15.27 2.20 8.32
N ARG A 132 14.74 2.07 9.53
CA ARG A 132 14.21 0.78 10.03
C ARG A 132 12.85 0.93 10.67
N PRO A 133 12.00 -0.09 10.62
CA PRO A 133 10.74 -0.12 11.36
C PRO A 133 10.93 0.17 12.85
N ARG A 134 9.92 0.81 13.45
CA ARG A 134 9.88 1.13 14.89
C ARG A 134 8.70 0.42 15.54
N GLU A 135 8.96 -0.29 16.62
CA GLU A 135 7.90 -0.85 17.47
C GLU A 135 7.14 0.24 18.24
N ASN A 136 7.84 1.27 18.68
CA ASN A 136 7.25 2.38 19.41
C ASN A 136 6.82 3.49 18.45
N LEU A 137 5.51 3.60 18.23
CA LEU A 137 4.89 4.60 17.35
C LEU A 137 4.69 5.97 18.03
N GLY A 138 5.11 6.11 19.29
CA GLY A 138 4.99 7.38 20.04
C GLY A 138 6.01 8.45 19.64
N SER A 139 6.98 8.16 18.78
CA SER A 139 7.93 9.13 18.25
C SER A 139 7.38 9.77 16.97
N CYS A 140 7.70 11.05 16.74
CA CYS A 140 7.35 11.77 15.51
C CYS A 140 8.48 11.68 14.46
N ASP A 141 9.32 10.64 14.49
CA ASP A 141 10.33 10.42 13.49
C ASP A 141 9.75 9.73 12.23
N ASP A 142 10.45 9.86 11.11
CA ASP A 142 10.01 9.33 9.81
C ASP A 142 9.71 7.84 9.85
N SER A 143 10.51 7.06 10.58
CA SER A 143 10.34 5.61 10.68
C SER A 143 9.08 5.23 11.46
N ALA A 144 8.71 5.99 12.49
CA ALA A 144 7.48 5.76 13.24
C ALA A 144 6.25 6.06 12.39
N VAL A 145 6.23 7.20 11.68
CA VAL A 145 5.13 7.56 10.77
C VAL A 145 5.02 6.57 9.61
N ALA A 146 6.15 6.17 9.03
CA ALA A 146 6.18 5.15 7.98
C ALA A 146 5.63 3.80 8.48
N THR A 147 5.93 3.43 9.73
CA THR A 147 5.39 2.20 10.33
C THR A 147 3.88 2.29 10.53
N GLU A 148 3.36 3.45 10.96
CA GLU A 148 1.91 3.65 11.03
C GLU A 148 1.22 3.56 9.65
N LEU A 149 1.80 4.21 8.62
CA LEU A 149 1.29 4.12 7.25
C LEU A 149 1.33 2.69 6.72
N PHE A 150 2.43 1.99 6.95
CA PHE A 150 2.59 0.59 6.61
C PHE A 150 1.50 -0.28 7.25
N LEU A 151 1.26 -0.15 8.56
CA LEU A 151 0.22 -0.93 9.25
C LEU A 151 -1.19 -0.60 8.72
N CYS A 152 -1.47 0.67 8.40
CA CYS A 152 -2.74 1.04 7.77
C CYS A 152 -2.90 0.44 6.35
N ALA A 153 -1.84 0.45 5.55
CA ALA A 153 -1.83 -0.15 4.22
C ALA A 153 -1.98 -1.68 4.30
N LEU A 154 -1.22 -2.31 5.20
CA LEU A 154 -1.31 -3.73 5.46
C LEU A 154 -2.71 -4.16 5.93
N ALA A 155 -3.36 -3.36 6.78
CA ALA A 155 -4.73 -3.64 7.21
C ALA A 155 -5.70 -3.79 6.05
N TRP A 156 -5.63 -2.90 5.06
CA TRP A 156 -6.47 -2.99 3.86
C TRP A 156 -6.15 -4.24 3.05
N ILE A 157 -4.87 -4.56 2.85
CA ILE A 157 -4.44 -5.78 2.16
C ILE A 157 -4.95 -7.02 2.90
N LEU A 158 -4.81 -7.08 4.22
CA LEU A 158 -5.29 -8.22 5.00
C LEU A 158 -6.80 -8.39 4.95
N HIS A 159 -7.57 -7.29 5.01
CA HIS A 159 -9.02 -7.36 4.85
C HIS A 159 -9.46 -7.71 3.42
N HIS A 160 -8.65 -7.40 2.41
CA HIS A 160 -8.84 -7.89 1.04
C HIS A 160 -8.68 -9.42 0.97
N GLU A 161 -7.62 -9.97 1.56
CA GLU A 161 -7.41 -11.42 1.60
C GLU A 161 -8.46 -12.14 2.46
N ILE A 162 -8.86 -11.55 3.59
CA ILE A 162 -9.97 -12.04 4.43
C ILE A 162 -11.27 -12.07 3.62
N ALA A 163 -11.53 -11.06 2.78
CA ALA A 163 -12.74 -10.98 1.97
C ALA A 163 -12.86 -12.17 0.99
N HIS A 164 -11.76 -12.64 0.39
CA HIS A 164 -11.81 -13.83 -0.46
C HIS A 164 -12.35 -15.05 0.29
N VAL A 165 -12.00 -15.20 1.57
CA VAL A 165 -12.50 -16.30 2.40
C VAL A 165 -13.99 -16.10 2.74
N ILE A 166 -14.36 -14.93 3.23
CA ILE A 166 -15.71 -14.62 3.70
C ILE A 166 -16.74 -14.66 2.56
N LEU A 167 -16.35 -14.15 1.38
CA LEU A 167 -17.18 -14.12 0.18
C LEU A 167 -17.17 -15.48 -0.57
N GLN A 168 -16.45 -16.46 -0.04
CA GLN A 168 -16.33 -17.81 -0.59
C GLN A 168 -15.81 -17.83 -2.03
N HIS A 169 -14.88 -16.95 -2.36
CA HIS A 169 -14.18 -17.00 -3.64
C HIS A 169 -13.38 -18.31 -3.76
N PRO A 170 -13.25 -18.89 -4.96
CA PRO A 170 -12.53 -20.15 -5.14
C PRO A 170 -11.06 -20.04 -4.73
N LEU A 171 -10.61 -20.81 -3.73
CA LEU A 171 -9.23 -20.77 -3.22
C LEU A 171 -8.32 -21.86 -3.80
N ILE A 172 -8.84 -22.76 -4.65
CA ILE A 172 -8.11 -23.91 -5.17
C ILE A 172 -7.82 -23.75 -6.66
N ASN A 173 -6.54 -23.73 -7.03
CA ASN A 173 -6.06 -23.76 -8.43
C ASN A 173 -6.63 -22.69 -9.37
N THR A 174 -7.11 -21.57 -8.83
CA THR A 174 -7.71 -20.49 -9.62
C THR A 174 -7.03 -19.16 -9.33
N THR A 175 -6.85 -18.37 -10.37
CA THR A 175 -6.68 -16.93 -10.23
C THR A 175 -8.06 -16.34 -10.05
N PHE A 176 -8.22 -15.41 -9.13
CA PHE A 176 -9.49 -14.69 -8.95
C PHE A 176 -9.84 -13.92 -10.23
N SER A 177 -11.14 -13.84 -10.50
CA SER A 177 -11.64 -12.98 -11.58
C SER A 177 -11.54 -11.51 -11.17
N GLU A 178 -11.53 -10.60 -12.13
CA GLU A 178 -11.54 -9.15 -11.86
C GLU A 178 -12.75 -8.75 -10.99
N GLN A 179 -13.89 -9.43 -11.13
CA GLN A 179 -15.08 -9.18 -10.32
C GLN A 179 -14.85 -9.58 -8.84
N GLU A 180 -14.27 -10.76 -8.59
CA GLU A 180 -13.94 -11.22 -7.23
C GLU A 180 -12.92 -10.30 -6.56
N GLU A 181 -11.93 -9.81 -7.31
CA GLU A 181 -10.98 -8.81 -6.83
C GLU A 181 -11.66 -7.47 -6.47
N ARG A 182 -12.61 -7.00 -7.30
CA ARG A 182 -13.39 -5.80 -7.01
C ARG A 182 -14.28 -5.96 -5.77
N GLU A 183 -14.83 -7.14 -5.57
CA GLU A 183 -15.63 -7.46 -4.38
C GLU A 183 -14.77 -7.46 -3.12
N ALA A 184 -13.57 -8.06 -3.17
CA ALA A 184 -12.62 -8.06 -2.07
C ALA A 184 -12.13 -6.63 -1.74
N ASP A 185 -11.79 -5.82 -2.75
CA ASP A 185 -11.43 -4.41 -2.59
C ASP A 185 -12.55 -3.61 -1.91
N ASN A 186 -13.78 -3.76 -2.39
CA ASN A 186 -14.93 -3.06 -1.82
C ASN A 186 -15.19 -3.48 -0.37
N HIS A 187 -15.04 -4.77 -0.07
CA HIS A 187 -15.19 -5.29 1.29
C HIS A 187 -14.14 -4.69 2.23
N ALA A 188 -12.86 -4.75 1.84
CA ALA A 188 -11.76 -4.20 2.62
C ALA A 188 -11.92 -2.69 2.86
N THR A 189 -12.28 -1.94 1.81
CA THR A 189 -12.46 -0.50 1.89
C THR A 189 -13.62 -0.13 2.82
N LYS A 190 -14.77 -0.78 2.68
CA LYS A 190 -15.91 -0.60 3.58
C LYS A 190 -15.57 -0.97 5.02
N TRP A 191 -14.80 -2.04 5.21
CA TRP A 191 -14.36 -2.42 6.56
C TRP A 191 -13.59 -1.29 7.25
N LEU A 192 -12.66 -0.66 6.54
CA LEU A 192 -11.83 0.40 7.09
C LEU A 192 -12.56 1.74 7.24
N LEU A 193 -13.43 2.10 6.31
CA LEU A 193 -13.94 3.46 6.18
C LEU A 193 -15.41 3.64 6.60
N ASP A 194 -16.26 2.61 6.44
CA ASP A 194 -17.68 2.75 6.73
C ASP A 194 -17.95 3.01 8.22
N GLY A 195 -18.86 3.94 8.47
CA GLY A 195 -19.28 4.34 9.81
C GLY A 195 -18.43 5.45 10.44
N LEU A 196 -17.36 5.90 9.75
CA LEU A 196 -16.55 7.03 10.23
C LEU A 196 -17.11 8.36 9.71
N PRO A 197 -17.15 9.40 10.54
CA PRO A 197 -17.54 10.75 10.10
C PRO A 197 -16.54 11.30 9.06
N GLN A 198 -17.03 12.07 8.08
CA GLN A 198 -16.25 12.61 6.96
C GLN A 198 -14.98 13.39 7.38
N PHE A 199 -15.01 14.06 8.53
CA PHE A 199 -13.88 14.86 9.04
C PHE A 199 -13.07 14.16 10.14
N ASP A 200 -13.31 12.87 10.39
CA ASP A 200 -12.56 12.11 11.38
C ASP A 200 -11.12 11.91 10.92
N GLN A 201 -10.16 12.16 11.82
CA GLN A 201 -8.74 11.92 11.54
C GLN A 201 -8.44 10.44 11.28
N LYS A 202 -9.22 9.51 11.89
CA LYS A 202 -9.11 8.08 11.62
C LYS A 202 -9.50 7.77 10.17
N LEU A 203 -10.56 8.41 9.65
CA LEU A 203 -10.95 8.26 8.25
C LEU A 203 -9.82 8.65 7.31
N LYS A 204 -9.20 9.83 7.53
CA LYS A 204 -8.06 10.31 6.74
C LYS A 204 -6.88 9.36 6.81
N LYS A 205 -6.50 8.93 8.02
CA LYS A 205 -5.39 8.00 8.23
C LYS A 205 -5.61 6.66 7.52
N ARG A 206 -6.81 6.07 7.65
CA ARG A 206 -7.15 4.80 7.01
C ARG A 206 -7.21 4.92 5.48
N ALA A 207 -7.83 6.00 4.95
CA ALA A 207 -7.87 6.25 3.52
C ALA A 207 -6.47 6.47 2.93
N LEU A 208 -5.57 7.15 3.64
CA LEU A 208 -4.17 7.28 3.24
C LEU A 208 -3.47 5.91 3.21
N GLY A 209 -3.73 5.05 4.19
CA GLY A 209 -3.22 3.67 4.17
C GLY A 209 -3.67 2.90 2.93
N ILE A 210 -4.96 2.99 2.56
CA ILE A 210 -5.49 2.39 1.33
C ILE A 210 -4.76 2.94 0.10
N ALA A 211 -4.61 4.26 0.00
CA ALA A 211 -3.91 4.89 -1.10
C ALA A 211 -2.46 4.39 -1.22
N VAL A 212 -1.73 4.30 -0.11
CA VAL A 212 -0.35 3.77 -0.07
C VAL A 212 -0.31 2.32 -0.53
N ALA A 213 -1.25 1.46 -0.10
CA ALA A 213 -1.32 0.07 -0.54
C ALA A 213 -1.49 -0.02 -2.07
N VAL A 214 -2.44 0.73 -2.63
CA VAL A 214 -2.70 0.73 -4.08
C VAL A 214 -1.55 1.33 -4.87
N LEU A 215 -0.92 2.42 -4.40
CA LEU A 215 0.27 3.00 -5.02
C LEU A 215 1.47 2.04 -4.99
N CYS A 216 1.62 1.26 -3.91
CA CYS A 216 2.64 0.22 -3.80
C CYS A 216 2.46 -0.84 -4.91
N LEU A 217 1.23 -1.30 -5.15
CA LEU A 217 0.91 -2.21 -6.25
C LEU A 217 1.20 -1.56 -7.62
N GLN A 218 0.82 -0.29 -7.81
CA GLN A 218 1.10 0.45 -9.04
C GLN A 218 2.61 0.55 -9.32
N SER A 219 3.43 0.75 -8.29
CA SER A 219 4.90 0.85 -8.45
C SER A 219 5.54 -0.45 -8.93
N LEU A 220 4.95 -1.59 -8.59
CA LEU A 220 5.38 -2.91 -9.07
C LEU A 220 4.99 -3.14 -10.53
N GLU A 221 3.81 -2.68 -10.94
CA GLU A 221 3.37 -2.77 -12.34
C GLU A 221 4.27 -1.95 -13.28
N VAL A 222 4.69 -0.75 -12.87
CA VAL A 222 5.64 0.11 -13.62
C VAL A 222 6.99 -0.57 -13.76
N GLY A 223 7.44 -1.25 -12.72
CA GLY A 223 8.73 -1.95 -12.70
C GLY A 223 8.78 -3.25 -13.51
N GLY A 224 7.75 -3.58 -14.30
CA GLY A 224 7.75 -4.76 -15.16
C GLY A 224 7.49 -6.09 -14.45
N ALA A 225 7.05 -6.09 -13.19
CA ALA A 225 6.60 -7.27 -12.48
C ALA A 225 5.28 -7.77 -13.10
N SER A 226 5.39 -8.54 -14.17
CA SER A 226 4.30 -9.02 -15.04
C SER A 226 3.24 -9.88 -14.33
N CYS A 227 3.51 -10.34 -13.11
CA CYS A 227 2.64 -11.31 -12.43
C CYS A 227 1.30 -10.73 -11.92
N LEU A 228 1.17 -9.39 -11.82
CA LEU A 228 -0.05 -8.74 -11.32
C LEU A 228 -1.01 -8.31 -12.44
N ARG A 229 -0.57 -8.36 -13.71
CA ARG A 229 -1.30 -7.71 -14.84
C ARG A 229 -2.59 -8.40 -15.27
N ASN A 230 -2.81 -9.66 -14.93
CA ASN A 230 -3.90 -10.44 -15.55
C ASN A 230 -5.03 -10.83 -14.60
N THR A 231 -4.96 -10.48 -13.33
CA THR A 231 -5.92 -10.94 -12.33
C THR A 231 -6.54 -9.83 -11.49
N HIS A 232 -5.85 -8.71 -11.33
CA HIS A 232 -6.34 -7.60 -10.53
C HIS A 232 -6.79 -6.42 -11.40
N PRO A 233 -7.80 -5.64 -10.94
CA PRO A 233 -8.12 -4.35 -11.54
C PRO A 233 -6.87 -3.47 -11.57
N ALA A 234 -6.75 -2.63 -12.60
CA ALA A 234 -5.63 -1.72 -12.70
C ALA A 234 -5.54 -0.84 -11.44
N ALA A 235 -4.32 -0.66 -10.90
CA ALA A 235 -4.14 0.04 -9.64
C ALA A 235 -4.70 1.48 -9.64
N HIS A 236 -4.66 2.16 -10.80
CA HIS A 236 -5.25 3.49 -10.95
C HIS A 236 -6.78 3.49 -10.77
N ASP A 237 -7.50 2.47 -11.28
CA ASP A 237 -8.95 2.33 -11.03
C ASP A 237 -9.25 2.11 -9.55
N ARG A 238 -8.38 1.35 -8.87
CA ARG A 238 -8.49 1.08 -7.44
C ARG A 238 -8.35 2.35 -6.59
N ILE A 239 -7.47 3.29 -6.97
CA ILE A 239 -7.31 4.57 -6.27
C ILE A 239 -8.64 5.32 -6.24
N PHE A 240 -9.28 5.52 -7.41
CA PHE A 240 -10.56 6.23 -7.48
C PHE A 240 -11.67 5.51 -6.73
N ASN A 241 -11.82 4.22 -6.96
CA ASN A 241 -12.94 3.46 -6.40
C ASN A 241 -12.83 3.30 -4.87
N ASN A 242 -11.62 3.25 -4.33
CA ASN A 242 -11.40 2.92 -2.92
C ASN A 242 -11.07 4.13 -2.03
N THR A 243 -10.68 5.28 -2.58
CA THR A 243 -10.32 6.45 -1.77
C THR A 243 -11.11 7.69 -2.12
N VAL A 244 -11.11 8.11 -3.38
CA VAL A 244 -11.74 9.38 -3.81
C VAL A 244 -13.25 9.36 -3.61
N LYS A 245 -13.90 8.22 -3.83
CA LYS A 245 -15.34 8.02 -3.62
C LYS A 245 -15.81 8.36 -2.21
N TYR A 246 -14.96 8.18 -1.20
CA TYR A 246 -15.30 8.45 0.19
C TYR A 246 -15.19 9.93 0.58
N GLN A 247 -14.75 10.81 -0.32
CA GLN A 247 -14.64 12.26 -0.10
C GLN A 247 -14.00 12.58 1.26
N VAL A 248 -12.79 12.08 1.49
CA VAL A 248 -12.09 12.20 2.77
C VAL A 248 -11.65 13.64 3.03
N GLY A 249 -12.50 14.40 3.70
CA GLY A 249 -12.25 15.82 3.98
C GLY A 249 -12.45 16.73 2.77
N ASN A 250 -12.10 18.02 2.93
CA ASN A 250 -12.13 19.02 1.85
C ASN A 250 -10.73 19.45 1.44
N ASP A 251 -9.68 18.81 1.94
CA ASP A 251 -8.29 19.25 1.82
C ASP A 251 -7.52 18.53 0.71
N GLU A 252 -8.18 17.66 -0.04
CA GLU A 252 -7.61 16.90 -1.16
C GLU A 252 -6.25 16.24 -0.85
N ILE A 253 -5.99 15.91 0.44
CA ILE A 253 -4.68 15.42 0.85
C ILE A 253 -4.35 14.04 0.25
N ILE A 254 -5.35 13.20 0.07
CA ILE A 254 -5.18 11.87 -0.54
C ILE A 254 -4.81 12.02 -2.00
N GLU A 255 -5.55 12.88 -2.72
CA GLU A 255 -5.33 13.17 -4.13
C GLU A 255 -3.95 13.82 -4.34
N ALA A 256 -3.56 14.74 -3.46
CA ALA A 256 -2.25 15.37 -3.50
C ALA A 256 -1.13 14.34 -3.35
N ILE A 257 -1.21 13.47 -2.34
CA ILE A 257 -0.21 12.42 -2.10
C ILE A 257 -0.16 11.45 -3.28
N CYS A 258 -1.31 10.98 -3.77
CA CYS A 258 -1.37 10.10 -4.94
C CYS A 258 -0.73 10.76 -6.16
N THR A 259 -1.02 12.03 -6.42
CA THR A 259 -0.45 12.79 -7.54
C THR A 259 1.07 12.88 -7.43
N ILE A 260 1.60 13.27 -6.26
CA ILE A 260 3.04 13.42 -6.03
C ILE A 260 3.76 12.08 -6.23
N VAL A 261 3.22 11.00 -5.65
CA VAL A 261 3.83 9.67 -5.75
C VAL A 261 3.78 9.14 -7.18
N LEU A 262 2.65 9.30 -7.89
CA LEU A 262 2.55 8.88 -9.29
C LEU A 262 3.49 9.67 -10.20
N GLN A 263 3.58 10.99 -10.02
CA GLN A 263 4.56 11.80 -10.76
C GLN A 263 5.99 11.33 -10.52
N TYR A 264 6.34 10.99 -9.28
CA TYR A 264 7.65 10.44 -8.96
C TYR A 264 7.88 9.08 -9.65
N LEU A 265 6.90 8.17 -9.61
CA LEU A 265 7.00 6.85 -10.23
C LEU A 265 7.13 6.92 -11.77
N PHE A 266 6.55 7.94 -12.38
CA PHE A 266 6.52 8.12 -13.84
C PHE A 266 7.43 9.25 -14.33
N HIS A 267 8.32 9.80 -13.49
CA HIS A 267 9.16 10.96 -13.84
C HIS A 267 10.12 10.71 -15.03
N GLU A 268 10.46 9.47 -15.33
CA GLU A 268 11.28 9.08 -16.48
C GLU A 268 10.45 8.87 -17.77
N THR A 269 9.13 9.01 -17.68
CA THR A 269 8.21 8.88 -18.82
C THR A 269 7.77 10.27 -19.28
N GLU A 270 7.15 10.35 -20.47
CA GLU A 270 6.54 11.61 -20.95
C GLU A 270 5.25 11.99 -20.21
N ILE A 271 4.84 11.17 -19.22
CA ILE A 271 3.64 11.39 -18.43
C ILE A 271 3.94 12.44 -17.35
N THR A 272 3.47 13.66 -17.57
CA THR A 272 3.62 14.78 -16.62
C THR A 272 2.25 15.39 -16.33
N ALA A 273 1.99 15.67 -15.05
CA ALA A 273 0.76 16.37 -14.68
C ALA A 273 0.87 17.87 -15.00
N ASN A 274 -0.18 18.42 -15.62
CA ASN A 274 -0.33 19.87 -15.74
C ASN A 274 -0.97 20.39 -14.44
N ILE A 275 -0.22 21.17 -13.67
CA ILE A 275 -0.62 21.65 -12.33
C ILE A 275 -1.13 23.11 -12.32
N ASP A 276 -1.20 23.78 -13.46
CA ASP A 276 -1.55 25.20 -13.52
C ASP A 276 -3.04 25.45 -13.19
N GLY A 277 -3.31 25.88 -11.97
CA GLY A 277 -4.62 26.36 -11.54
C GLY A 277 -5.69 25.29 -11.31
N GLU A 278 -5.32 24.01 -11.27
CA GLU A 278 -6.25 22.89 -11.13
C GLU A 278 -6.28 22.34 -9.69
N THR A 279 -7.38 21.66 -9.35
CA THR A 279 -7.49 20.89 -8.10
C THR A 279 -6.68 19.59 -8.19
N PHE A 280 -6.20 19.08 -7.04
CA PHE A 280 -5.48 17.79 -7.04
C PHE A 280 -6.36 16.64 -7.54
N SER A 281 -7.66 16.66 -7.29
CA SER A 281 -8.60 15.67 -7.83
C SER A 281 -8.59 15.64 -9.36
N LYS A 282 -8.55 16.82 -10.02
CA LYS A 282 -8.49 16.89 -11.48
C LYS A 282 -7.13 16.46 -12.00
N ILE A 283 -6.04 16.96 -11.40
CA ILE A 283 -4.67 16.59 -11.77
C ILE A 283 -4.48 15.07 -11.66
N LEU A 284 -4.94 14.47 -10.58
CA LEU A 284 -4.89 13.02 -10.38
C LEU A 284 -5.69 12.28 -11.45
N GLY A 285 -6.88 12.78 -11.79
CA GLY A 285 -7.73 12.21 -12.85
C GLY A 285 -7.05 12.18 -14.20
N ASP A 286 -6.48 13.32 -14.61
CA ASP A 286 -5.77 13.45 -15.88
C ASP A 286 -4.52 12.55 -15.91
N LEU A 287 -3.74 12.51 -14.83
CA LEU A 287 -2.55 11.67 -14.70
C LEU A 287 -2.89 10.17 -14.81
N LEU A 288 -3.94 9.73 -14.13
CA LEU A 288 -4.39 8.33 -14.19
C LEU A 288 -4.93 7.96 -15.57
N TYR A 289 -5.60 8.88 -16.25
CA TYR A 289 -6.03 8.69 -17.64
C TYR A 289 -4.83 8.50 -18.58
N ASP A 290 -3.79 9.34 -18.46
CA ASP A 290 -2.58 9.24 -19.29
C ASP A 290 -1.80 7.95 -19.03
N ILE A 291 -1.70 7.52 -17.75
CA ILE A 291 -1.10 6.23 -17.38
C ILE A 291 -1.85 5.06 -18.03
N THR A 292 -3.19 5.12 -18.01
CA THR A 292 -4.02 4.07 -18.62
C THR A 292 -3.82 4.00 -20.13
N ARG A 293 -3.83 5.15 -20.77
CA ARG A 293 -3.65 5.25 -22.23
C ARG A 293 -2.28 4.73 -22.65
N ALA A 294 -1.22 5.14 -21.98
CA ALA A 294 0.14 4.67 -22.28
C ALA A 294 0.29 3.14 -22.15
N LYS A 295 -0.49 2.50 -21.26
CA LYS A 295 -0.52 1.03 -21.11
C LYS A 295 -1.28 0.33 -22.24
N CYS A 296 -2.28 0.98 -22.84
CA CYS A 296 -3.03 0.42 -23.96
C CYS A 296 -2.25 0.49 -25.29
N ASP A 297 -1.34 1.46 -25.41
CA ASP A 297 -0.54 1.71 -26.61
C ASP A 297 0.80 0.93 -26.62
N ALA A 298 1.17 0.25 -25.52
CA ALA A 298 2.39 -0.55 -25.35
C ALA A 298 2.10 -2.06 -25.44
#